data_a5fc231697cca73739492e4adf9c8531
#
_entry.id   a5fc231697cca73739492e4adf9c8531
#
_cell.length_a   1.000
_cell.length_b   1.000
_cell.length_c   1.000
_cell.angle_alpha   90.00
_cell.angle_beta   90.00
_cell.angle_gamma   90.00
#
_symmetry.space_group_name_H-M   'P 1'
#
loop_
_entity.id
_entity.type
_entity.pdbx_description
1 polymer ?
#
loop_
_entity_poly.entity_id
_entity_poly.type
_entity_poly.pdbx_seq_one_letter_code
_entity_poly.pdbx_strand_id
1 'polypeptide(L)'
;NYQLYQLNNAMAKTKEQLLNILDQFQLTEKVVSAEPFGNGHINDTLKVTNEKGEIKYVLQRINHLIFTNVDMLQNNIQIVTSHIRKKLEEKGENDIDRKVLTFLPTKDNKLYYFDGDNYWRVCLFIPNSKSYEEVTPELSYEAGKAFGDFQSMLADIPEGTLGETIPNFHNMEFRLEQFHDAVKNNAAGRLDEVKDLIEEIEKRAEAMCIQERLYREGKLKKRTNHCDTKVNNMMFDTETDKVLCVIDLDTVMPGFVLSDIGDFIRTGANTGAEDDANLDNVNVNIDIFKAYTRGYMEKAKSFLTPMEIKLLPYGGRLLTYMQTVRFLTDYINGDTYYKIHSPKHNLIRTKAQFKLLQSLEAHADEMDAFMSEWL
;
A
#
# COMPACT_ATOMS: atom_id res chain seq x y z
N ASN A 1 -0.88 -23.43 9.89
CA ASN A 1 -0.26 -22.59 8.90
C ASN A 1 -1.32 -21.71 8.26
N TYR A 2 -1.48 -20.53 8.84
CA TYR A 2 -2.51 -19.54 8.65
C TYR A 2 -2.59 -19.02 7.20
N GLN A 3 -1.43 -18.79 6.57
CA GLN A 3 -1.37 -18.28 5.20
C GLN A 3 -1.76 -19.33 4.16
N LEU A 4 -1.46 -20.61 4.41
CA LEU A 4 -1.90 -21.71 3.56
C LEU A 4 -3.40 -21.91 3.61
N TYR A 5 -4.02 -21.68 4.77
CA TYR A 5 -5.46 -21.74 4.92
C TYR A 5 -6.16 -20.62 4.11
N GLN A 6 -5.57 -19.43 4.06
CA GLN A 6 -6.13 -18.32 3.29
C GLN A 6 -5.96 -18.48 1.78
N LEU A 7 -4.79 -18.91 1.32
CA LEU A 7 -4.53 -19.16 -0.10
C LEU A 7 -5.43 -20.24 -0.70
N ASN A 8 -5.80 -21.22 0.11
CA ASN A 8 -6.61 -22.35 -0.35
C ASN A 8 -8.11 -22.06 -0.40
N ASN A 9 -8.61 -21.01 0.24
CA ASN A 9 -10.05 -20.90 0.48
C ASN A 9 -10.86 -20.33 -0.70
N ALA A 10 -10.37 -19.32 -1.42
CA ALA A 10 -11.07 -18.84 -2.65
C ALA A 10 -10.79 -19.78 -3.83
N MET A 11 -9.61 -20.38 -3.88
CA MET A 11 -9.27 -21.38 -4.91
C MET A 11 -9.98 -22.71 -4.67
N ALA A 12 -10.45 -22.98 -3.46
CA ALA A 12 -11.22 -24.17 -3.13
C ALA A 12 -12.72 -24.06 -3.49
N LYS A 13 -13.19 -22.83 -3.81
CA LYS A 13 -14.58 -22.61 -4.24
C LYS A 13 -14.78 -23.13 -5.66
N THR A 14 -15.88 -23.86 -5.88
CA THR A 14 -16.26 -24.31 -7.23
C THR A 14 -16.74 -23.10 -8.04
N LYS A 15 -16.74 -23.27 -9.37
CA LYS A 15 -17.32 -22.27 -10.28
C LYS A 15 -18.77 -21.93 -9.90
N GLU A 16 -19.57 -22.94 -9.58
CA GLU A 16 -20.96 -22.76 -9.19
C GLU A 16 -21.07 -21.92 -7.90
N GLN A 17 -20.24 -22.21 -6.90
CA GLN A 17 -20.22 -21.44 -5.65
C GLN A 17 -19.84 -19.99 -5.89
N LEU A 18 -18.85 -19.72 -6.74
CA LEU A 18 -18.44 -18.35 -7.09
C LEU A 18 -19.53 -17.61 -7.84
N LEU A 19 -20.22 -18.27 -8.77
CA LEU A 19 -21.35 -17.68 -9.50
C LEU A 19 -22.51 -17.37 -8.56
N ASN A 20 -22.78 -18.20 -7.55
CA ASN A 20 -23.80 -17.93 -6.55
C ASN A 20 -23.45 -16.72 -5.68
N ILE A 21 -22.17 -16.52 -5.35
CA ILE A 21 -21.71 -15.32 -4.64
C ILE A 21 -21.91 -14.09 -5.50
N LEU A 22 -21.55 -14.15 -6.78
CA LEU A 22 -21.73 -13.05 -7.74
C LEU A 22 -23.20 -12.69 -7.92
N ASP A 23 -24.10 -13.67 -7.85
CA ASP A 23 -25.54 -13.43 -7.95
C ASP A 23 -26.10 -12.59 -6.79
N GLN A 24 -25.36 -12.43 -5.70
CA GLN A 24 -25.76 -11.58 -4.59
C GLN A 24 -25.55 -10.08 -4.85
N PHE A 25 -24.90 -9.73 -5.96
CA PHE A 25 -24.54 -8.35 -6.29
C PHE A 25 -25.42 -7.80 -7.41
N GLN A 26 -25.53 -6.47 -7.47
CA GLN A 26 -26.29 -5.77 -8.52
C GLN A 26 -25.42 -5.65 -9.77
N LEU A 27 -25.26 -6.76 -10.48
CA LEU A 27 -24.52 -6.79 -11.75
C LEU A 27 -25.45 -6.43 -12.89
N THR A 28 -24.96 -5.67 -13.88
CA THR A 28 -25.73 -5.26 -15.05
C THR A 28 -25.61 -6.26 -16.22
N GLU A 29 -24.65 -7.18 -16.15
CA GLU A 29 -24.40 -8.19 -17.17
C GLU A 29 -24.42 -9.57 -16.57
N LYS A 30 -24.82 -10.55 -17.40
CA LYS A 30 -24.72 -11.95 -17.03
C LYS A 30 -23.26 -12.41 -17.06
N VAL A 31 -22.81 -13.05 -15.99
CA VAL A 31 -21.44 -13.54 -15.85
C VAL A 31 -21.41 -15.07 -15.90
N VAL A 32 -20.34 -15.63 -16.46
CA VAL A 32 -20.23 -17.07 -16.70
C VAL A 32 -19.00 -17.70 -16.06
N SER A 33 -18.01 -16.92 -15.65
CA SER A 33 -16.80 -17.45 -14.99
C SER A 33 -16.16 -16.45 -14.05
N ALA A 34 -15.43 -16.99 -13.06
CA ALA A 34 -14.59 -16.23 -12.15
C ALA A 34 -13.30 -17.02 -11.99
N GLU A 35 -12.16 -16.44 -12.33
CA GLU A 35 -10.86 -17.07 -12.32
C GLU A 35 -9.83 -16.22 -11.59
N PRO A 36 -8.85 -16.82 -10.89
CA PRO A 36 -7.80 -16.08 -10.20
C PRO A 36 -7.13 -15.06 -11.11
N PHE A 37 -6.83 -13.88 -10.56
CA PHE A 37 -6.31 -12.75 -11.31
C PHE A 37 -5.39 -11.90 -10.42
N GLY A 38 -4.21 -11.55 -10.95
CA GLY A 38 -3.27 -10.67 -10.27
C GLY A 38 -2.43 -11.36 -9.20
N ASN A 39 -1.55 -10.57 -8.58
CA ASN A 39 -0.62 -11.01 -7.55
C ASN A 39 -0.92 -10.38 -6.19
N GLY A 40 -2.21 -10.17 -5.88
CA GLY A 40 -2.62 -9.60 -4.59
C GLY A 40 -2.09 -10.43 -3.43
N HIS A 41 -1.38 -9.78 -2.49
CA HIS A 41 -0.75 -10.48 -1.37
C HIS A 41 -1.69 -10.67 -0.17
N ILE A 42 -2.74 -9.87 -0.08
CA ILE A 42 -3.63 -9.86 1.08
C ILE A 42 -4.99 -10.48 0.75
N ASN A 43 -5.67 -9.97 -0.27
CA ASN A 43 -6.98 -10.46 -0.70
C ASN A 43 -6.85 -11.44 -1.87
N ASP A 44 -7.79 -12.38 -1.97
CA ASP A 44 -7.92 -13.20 -3.17
C ASP A 44 -8.72 -12.43 -4.21
N THR A 45 -8.17 -12.33 -5.42
CA THR A 45 -8.74 -11.54 -6.51
C THR A 45 -9.05 -12.42 -7.71
N LEU A 46 -10.27 -12.31 -8.23
CA LEU A 46 -10.73 -13.08 -9.38
C LEU A 46 -11.30 -12.14 -10.45
N LYS A 47 -10.96 -12.41 -11.70
CA LYS A 47 -11.56 -11.75 -12.84
C LYS A 47 -12.86 -12.45 -13.21
N VAL A 48 -13.90 -11.67 -13.51
CA VAL A 48 -15.24 -12.15 -13.80
C VAL A 48 -15.59 -11.82 -15.24
N THR A 49 -15.96 -12.85 -15.99
CA THR A 49 -16.13 -12.79 -17.43
C THR A 49 -17.61 -12.96 -17.81
N ASN A 50 -18.06 -12.21 -18.80
CA ASN A 50 -19.42 -12.34 -19.36
C ASN A 50 -19.49 -13.45 -20.43
N GLU A 51 -20.66 -13.64 -21.04
CA GLU A 51 -20.90 -14.65 -22.07
C GLU A 51 -20.04 -14.47 -23.33
N LYS A 52 -19.59 -13.23 -23.60
CA LYS A 52 -18.74 -12.90 -24.75
C LYS A 52 -17.26 -13.11 -24.49
N GLY A 53 -16.88 -13.58 -23.29
CA GLY A 53 -15.48 -13.75 -22.90
C GLY A 53 -14.80 -12.46 -22.46
N GLU A 54 -15.54 -11.38 -22.27
CA GLU A 54 -14.99 -10.10 -21.81
C GLU A 54 -14.94 -10.04 -20.29
N ILE A 55 -13.83 -9.54 -19.73
CA ILE A 55 -13.68 -9.31 -18.28
C ILE A 55 -14.47 -8.05 -17.94
N LYS A 56 -15.45 -8.16 -17.05
CA LYS A 56 -16.34 -7.05 -16.67
C LYS A 56 -16.22 -6.63 -15.21
N TYR A 57 -15.91 -7.56 -14.32
CA TYR A 57 -15.87 -7.30 -12.90
C TYR A 57 -14.65 -7.96 -12.26
N VAL A 58 -14.32 -7.47 -11.09
CA VAL A 58 -13.32 -8.09 -10.19
C VAL A 58 -14.04 -8.49 -8.92
N LEU A 59 -14.00 -9.79 -8.60
CA LEU A 59 -14.50 -10.34 -7.35
C LEU A 59 -13.34 -10.51 -6.39
N GLN A 60 -13.47 -10.03 -5.17
CA GLN A 60 -12.44 -10.21 -4.15
C GLN A 60 -13.00 -10.83 -2.89
N ARG A 61 -12.25 -11.79 -2.34
CA ARG A 61 -12.44 -12.26 -0.97
C ARG A 61 -11.58 -11.39 -0.07
N ILE A 62 -12.22 -10.70 0.84
CA ILE A 62 -11.54 -9.80 1.79
C ILE A 62 -10.83 -10.64 2.84
N ASN A 63 -9.58 -10.34 3.11
CA ASN A 63 -8.84 -10.96 4.18
C ASN A 63 -9.25 -10.35 5.53
N HIS A 64 -10.33 -10.88 6.13
CA HIS A 64 -10.89 -10.36 7.38
C HIS A 64 -10.05 -10.70 8.62
N LEU A 65 -8.97 -11.41 8.43
CA LEU A 65 -8.02 -11.69 9.52
C LEU A 65 -6.99 -10.55 9.64
N ILE A 66 -6.73 -9.84 8.55
CA ILE A 66 -5.94 -8.61 8.55
C ILE A 66 -6.86 -7.41 8.75
N PHE A 67 -7.92 -7.31 7.95
CA PHE A 67 -8.93 -6.26 8.06
C PHE A 67 -10.06 -6.75 8.96
N THR A 68 -9.84 -6.66 10.27
CA THR A 68 -10.74 -7.24 11.27
C THR A 68 -12.09 -6.54 11.37
N ASN A 69 -12.19 -5.31 10.89
CA ASN A 69 -13.44 -4.56 10.82
C ASN A 69 -13.82 -4.30 9.36
N VAL A 70 -14.52 -5.26 8.76
CA VAL A 70 -14.91 -5.19 7.34
C VAL A 70 -15.90 -4.06 7.08
N ASP A 71 -16.78 -3.74 8.01
CA ASP A 71 -17.70 -2.60 7.88
C ASP A 71 -16.94 -1.29 7.75
N MET A 72 -15.94 -1.07 8.61
CA MET A 72 -15.09 0.11 8.53
C MET A 72 -14.31 0.16 7.22
N LEU A 73 -13.71 -0.97 6.82
CA LEU A 73 -12.96 -1.07 5.57
C LEU A 73 -13.79 -0.62 4.38
N GLN A 74 -14.95 -1.23 4.21
CA GLN A 74 -15.82 -0.95 3.06
C GLN A 74 -16.43 0.46 3.14
N ASN A 75 -16.73 0.93 4.34
CA ASN A 75 -17.23 2.29 4.53
C ASN A 75 -16.16 3.34 4.18
N ASN A 76 -14.91 3.14 4.59
CA ASN A 76 -13.79 4.00 4.17
C ASN A 76 -13.67 4.05 2.65
N ILE A 77 -13.67 2.89 2.00
CA ILE A 77 -13.57 2.78 0.54
C ILE A 77 -14.73 3.51 -0.14
N GLN A 78 -15.95 3.34 0.36
CA GLN A 78 -17.12 4.01 -0.19
C GLN A 78 -17.02 5.52 -0.07
N ILE A 79 -16.59 6.03 1.07
CA ILE A 79 -16.39 7.47 1.29
C ILE A 79 -15.34 8.01 0.32
N VAL A 80 -14.19 7.34 0.23
CA VAL A 80 -13.06 7.77 -0.60
C VAL A 80 -13.42 7.74 -2.09
N THR A 81 -13.99 6.64 -2.58
CA THR A 81 -14.34 6.52 -3.99
C THR A 81 -15.45 7.48 -4.41
N SER A 82 -16.45 7.68 -3.56
CA SER A 82 -17.53 8.65 -3.82
C SER A 82 -16.99 10.08 -3.85
N HIS A 83 -16.06 10.40 -2.95
CA HIS A 83 -15.46 11.73 -2.87
C HIS A 83 -14.61 12.02 -4.12
N ILE A 84 -13.80 11.07 -4.55
CA ILE A 84 -12.99 11.19 -5.77
C ILE A 84 -13.90 11.33 -6.99
N ARG A 85 -14.94 10.50 -7.09
CA ARG A 85 -15.89 10.55 -8.21
C ARG A 85 -16.53 11.93 -8.33
N LYS A 86 -16.98 12.50 -7.20
CA LYS A 86 -17.55 13.84 -7.17
C LYS A 86 -16.55 14.89 -7.65
N LYS A 87 -15.30 14.81 -7.20
CA LYS A 87 -14.24 15.75 -7.64
C LYS A 87 -13.97 15.64 -9.14
N LEU A 88 -13.95 14.42 -9.69
CA LEU A 88 -13.77 14.19 -11.12
C LEU A 88 -14.94 14.75 -11.93
N GLU A 89 -16.17 14.57 -11.46
CA GLU A 89 -17.37 15.13 -12.07
C GLU A 89 -17.34 16.66 -12.08
N GLU A 90 -16.97 17.27 -10.96
CA GLU A 90 -16.83 18.73 -10.82
C GLU A 90 -15.78 19.33 -11.77
N LYS A 91 -14.73 18.56 -12.08
CA LYS A 91 -13.69 18.95 -13.05
C LYS A 91 -14.12 18.73 -14.51
N GLY A 92 -15.28 18.15 -14.75
CA GLY A 92 -15.76 17.81 -16.10
C GLY A 92 -15.00 16.66 -16.73
N GLU A 93 -14.39 15.78 -15.92
CA GLU A 93 -13.67 14.62 -16.43
C GLU A 93 -14.64 13.61 -17.05
N ASN A 94 -14.18 12.94 -18.12
CA ASN A 94 -14.90 11.85 -18.74
C ASN A 94 -14.29 10.51 -18.34
N ASP A 95 -14.93 9.41 -18.71
CA ASP A 95 -14.42 8.05 -18.51
C ASP A 95 -14.11 7.76 -17.02
N ILE A 96 -15.00 8.25 -16.15
CA ILE A 96 -14.77 8.25 -14.69
C ILE A 96 -14.65 6.83 -14.14
N ASP A 97 -15.37 5.84 -14.70
CA ASP A 97 -15.31 4.45 -14.26
C ASP A 97 -13.92 3.80 -14.45
N ARG A 98 -13.07 4.40 -15.30
CA ARG A 98 -11.67 3.98 -15.43
C ARG A 98 -10.72 4.79 -14.53
N LYS A 99 -11.20 5.85 -13.91
CA LYS A 99 -10.37 6.80 -13.14
C LYS A 99 -10.56 6.71 -11.63
N VAL A 100 -11.57 5.99 -11.18
CA VAL A 100 -11.80 5.69 -9.77
C VAL A 100 -12.41 4.29 -9.66
N LEU A 101 -12.01 3.52 -8.64
CA LEU A 101 -12.63 2.22 -8.38
C LEU A 101 -14.12 2.38 -8.10
N THR A 102 -14.93 1.53 -8.72
CA THR A 102 -16.38 1.54 -8.59
C THR A 102 -16.82 0.20 -8.02
N PHE A 103 -17.17 0.18 -6.73
CA PHE A 103 -17.68 -1.01 -6.07
C PHE A 103 -19.19 -1.09 -6.23
N LEU A 104 -19.68 -2.30 -6.54
CA LEU A 104 -21.09 -2.55 -6.75
C LEU A 104 -21.74 -3.02 -5.45
N PRO A 105 -22.93 -2.50 -5.10
CA PRO A 105 -23.61 -2.97 -3.91
C PRO A 105 -24.20 -4.37 -4.11
N THR A 106 -24.50 -5.03 -3.00
CA THR A 106 -25.31 -6.25 -3.02
C THR A 106 -26.76 -5.91 -3.39
N LYS A 107 -27.55 -6.94 -3.68
CA LYS A 107 -28.99 -6.76 -3.93
C LYS A 107 -29.73 -6.14 -2.75
N ASP A 108 -29.19 -6.30 -1.53
CA ASP A 108 -29.68 -5.66 -0.31
C ASP A 108 -29.07 -4.28 -0.06
N ASN A 109 -28.36 -3.69 -1.04
CA ASN A 109 -27.69 -2.40 -0.93
C ASN A 109 -26.61 -2.34 0.16
N LYS A 110 -25.93 -3.46 0.41
CA LYS A 110 -24.78 -3.54 1.32
C LYS A 110 -23.49 -3.43 0.54
N LEU A 111 -22.40 -3.07 1.25
CA LEU A 111 -21.09 -2.85 0.63
C LEU A 111 -20.28 -4.13 0.43
N TYR A 112 -20.71 -5.23 1.03
CA TYR A 112 -20.08 -6.55 0.90
C TYR A 112 -21.11 -7.65 1.13
N TYR A 113 -20.77 -8.87 0.72
CA TYR A 113 -21.58 -10.06 0.97
C TYR A 113 -20.83 -11.02 1.89
N PHE A 114 -21.46 -11.45 2.96
CA PHE A 114 -20.93 -12.46 3.89
C PHE A 114 -21.63 -13.79 3.62
N ASP A 115 -20.84 -14.83 3.26
CA ASP A 115 -21.38 -16.14 2.88
C ASP A 115 -21.50 -17.13 4.03
N GLY A 116 -21.24 -16.68 5.27
CA GLY A 116 -21.18 -17.51 6.47
C GLY A 116 -19.75 -17.74 6.96
N ASP A 117 -18.77 -17.69 6.07
CA ASP A 117 -17.36 -17.89 6.38
C ASP A 117 -16.49 -16.72 5.92
N ASN A 118 -16.77 -16.16 4.75
CA ASN A 118 -15.92 -15.16 4.09
C ASN A 118 -16.71 -13.95 3.65
N TYR A 119 -16.00 -12.83 3.48
CA TYR A 119 -16.54 -11.56 3.02
C TYR A 119 -16.11 -11.31 1.58
N TRP A 120 -17.07 -10.92 0.72
CA TRP A 120 -16.87 -10.75 -0.71
C TRP A 120 -17.31 -9.37 -1.15
N ARG A 121 -16.59 -8.81 -2.12
CA ARG A 121 -16.95 -7.55 -2.76
C ARG A 121 -16.67 -7.63 -4.25
N VAL A 122 -17.37 -6.79 -5.01
CA VAL A 122 -17.24 -6.72 -6.47
C VAL A 122 -17.02 -5.28 -6.89
N CYS A 123 -16.06 -5.05 -7.78
CA CYS A 123 -15.90 -3.77 -8.43
C CYS A 123 -15.85 -3.95 -9.95
N LEU A 124 -16.03 -2.85 -10.68
CA LEU A 124 -15.88 -2.83 -12.12
C LEU A 124 -14.42 -3.11 -12.50
N PHE A 125 -14.22 -3.92 -13.52
CA PHE A 125 -12.92 -4.09 -14.14
C PHE A 125 -12.57 -2.82 -14.93
N ILE A 126 -11.30 -2.42 -14.87
CA ILE A 126 -10.81 -1.26 -15.62
C ILE A 126 -10.21 -1.76 -16.93
N PRO A 127 -10.90 -1.61 -18.07
CA PRO A 127 -10.42 -2.12 -19.36
C PRO A 127 -9.28 -1.25 -19.90
N ASN A 128 -8.51 -1.82 -20.84
CA ASN A 128 -7.42 -1.12 -21.53
C ASN A 128 -6.44 -0.47 -20.56
N SER A 129 -6.13 -1.20 -19.49
CA SER A 129 -5.23 -0.75 -18.44
C SER A 129 -4.15 -1.79 -18.17
N LYS A 130 -3.05 -1.33 -17.62
CA LYS A 130 -1.91 -2.17 -17.22
C LYS A 130 -1.27 -1.59 -15.97
N SER A 131 -0.58 -2.44 -15.21
CA SER A 131 0.25 -2.01 -14.09
C SER A 131 1.72 -2.28 -14.39
N TYR A 132 2.61 -1.62 -13.65
CA TYR A 132 4.05 -1.80 -13.76
C TYR A 132 4.60 -2.32 -12.43
N GLU A 133 5.59 -3.19 -12.49
CA GLU A 133 6.34 -3.65 -11.33
C GLU A 133 7.57 -2.76 -11.07
N GLU A 134 8.14 -2.19 -12.13
CA GLU A 134 9.30 -1.31 -12.08
C GLU A 134 8.99 0.01 -12.77
N VAL A 135 9.69 1.07 -12.38
CA VAL A 135 9.48 2.40 -12.94
C VAL A 135 10.74 2.94 -13.60
N THR A 136 10.53 3.72 -14.67
CA THR A 136 11.51 4.63 -15.24
C THR A 136 11.34 6.00 -14.58
N PRO A 137 12.28 6.94 -14.75
CA PRO A 137 12.07 8.32 -14.28
C PRO A 137 10.79 8.94 -14.83
N GLU A 138 10.43 8.70 -16.09
CA GLU A 138 9.21 9.23 -16.71
C GLU A 138 7.95 8.66 -16.06
N LEU A 139 7.91 7.35 -15.82
CA LEU A 139 6.79 6.72 -15.12
C LEU A 139 6.72 7.14 -13.66
N SER A 140 7.87 7.37 -13.03
CA SER A 140 7.92 7.86 -11.64
C SER A 140 7.35 9.26 -11.51
N TYR A 141 7.62 10.12 -12.46
CA TYR A 141 7.03 11.46 -12.51
C TYR A 141 5.50 11.38 -12.62
N GLU A 142 4.99 10.55 -13.51
CA GLU A 142 3.55 10.33 -13.66
C GLU A 142 2.94 9.73 -12.39
N ALA A 143 3.64 8.78 -11.77
CA ALA A 143 3.21 8.18 -10.50
C ALA A 143 3.15 9.23 -9.38
N GLY A 144 4.14 10.09 -9.29
CA GLY A 144 4.17 11.19 -8.32
C GLY A 144 2.98 12.12 -8.48
N LYS A 145 2.69 12.53 -9.71
CA LYS A 145 1.50 13.35 -10.01
C LYS A 145 0.22 12.66 -9.58
N ALA A 146 0.10 11.37 -9.86
CA ALA A 146 -1.12 10.62 -9.56
C ALA A 146 -1.37 10.50 -8.05
N PHE A 147 -0.35 10.17 -7.27
CA PHE A 147 -0.50 10.09 -5.82
C PHE A 147 -0.69 11.48 -5.18
N GLY A 148 0.01 12.49 -5.69
CA GLY A 148 -0.22 13.86 -5.24
C GLY A 148 -1.63 14.35 -5.52
N ASP A 149 -2.16 14.04 -6.70
CA ASP A 149 -3.54 14.37 -7.06
C ASP A 149 -4.55 13.58 -6.23
N PHE A 150 -4.29 12.30 -6.00
CA PHE A 150 -5.10 11.46 -5.12
C PHE A 150 -5.21 12.07 -3.73
N GLN A 151 -4.10 12.43 -3.11
CA GLN A 151 -4.10 13.07 -1.79
C GLN A 151 -4.76 14.44 -1.82
N SER A 152 -4.53 15.23 -2.86
CA SER A 152 -5.15 16.55 -3.03
C SER A 152 -6.67 16.47 -3.07
N MET A 153 -7.21 15.51 -3.82
CA MET A 153 -8.66 15.30 -3.89
C MET A 153 -9.26 14.89 -2.54
N LEU A 154 -8.49 14.22 -1.69
CA LEU A 154 -8.95 13.75 -0.38
C LEU A 154 -8.61 14.70 0.76
N ALA A 155 -7.89 15.80 0.49
CA ALA A 155 -7.40 16.72 1.52
C ALA A 155 -8.51 17.42 2.31
N ASP A 156 -9.69 17.56 1.73
CA ASP A 156 -10.85 18.21 2.37
C ASP A 156 -11.81 17.24 3.07
N ILE A 157 -11.46 15.97 3.14
CA ILE A 157 -12.21 15.02 3.98
C ILE A 157 -11.95 15.41 5.44
N PRO A 158 -12.99 15.68 6.24
CA PRO A 158 -12.81 16.11 7.63
C PRO A 158 -12.08 15.05 8.45
N GLU A 159 -11.21 15.50 9.35
CA GLU A 159 -10.54 14.62 10.31
C GLU A 159 -11.56 13.85 11.13
N GLY A 160 -11.32 12.55 11.38
CA GLY A 160 -12.25 11.69 12.11
C GLY A 160 -13.31 11.03 11.24
N THR A 161 -13.38 11.31 9.93
CA THR A 161 -14.33 10.68 9.01
C THR A 161 -13.98 9.23 8.73
N LEU A 162 -12.69 8.94 8.53
CA LEU A 162 -12.20 7.58 8.23
C LEU A 162 -11.61 6.95 9.49
N GLY A 163 -11.75 5.62 9.59
CA GLY A 163 -11.10 4.83 10.63
C GLY A 163 -9.81 4.18 10.15
N GLU A 164 -8.99 3.70 11.08
CA GLU A 164 -7.78 2.93 10.76
C GLU A 164 -8.16 1.50 10.40
N THR A 165 -7.98 1.11 9.14
CA THR A 165 -8.31 -0.24 8.67
C THR A 165 -7.36 -1.30 9.20
N ILE A 166 -6.11 -0.93 9.44
CA ILE A 166 -5.13 -1.71 10.18
C ILE A 166 -4.59 -0.77 11.27
N PRO A 167 -5.00 -0.96 12.53
CA PRO A 167 -4.54 -0.09 13.62
C PRO A 167 -3.02 -0.08 13.75
N ASN A 168 -2.45 1.10 13.97
CA ASN A 168 -1.00 1.32 14.14
C ASN A 168 -0.15 0.88 12.94
N PHE A 169 -0.73 0.85 11.73
CA PHE A 169 -0.06 0.31 10.54
C PHE A 169 1.32 0.93 10.30
N HIS A 170 1.41 2.26 10.32
CA HIS A 170 2.68 2.99 10.14
C HIS A 170 3.10 3.75 11.40
N ASN A 171 2.76 3.23 12.56
CA ASN A 171 3.21 3.77 13.85
C ASN A 171 4.54 3.14 14.24
N MET A 172 5.64 3.88 14.11
CA MET A 172 6.98 3.34 14.37
C MET A 172 7.21 2.97 15.84
N GLU A 173 6.65 3.75 16.76
CA GLU A 173 6.74 3.44 18.19
C GLU A 173 6.10 2.08 18.49
N PHE A 174 4.93 1.82 17.92
CA PHE A 174 4.25 0.53 18.05
C PHE A 174 5.07 -0.61 17.43
N ARG A 175 5.67 -0.39 16.26
CA ARG A 175 6.51 -1.40 15.61
C ARG A 175 7.75 -1.74 16.42
N LEU A 176 8.37 -0.74 17.04
CA LEU A 176 9.50 -0.95 17.96
C LEU A 176 9.09 -1.70 19.22
N GLU A 177 7.92 -1.42 19.76
CA GLU A 177 7.38 -2.16 20.89
C GLU A 177 7.21 -3.65 20.54
N GLN A 178 6.63 -3.96 19.39
CA GLN A 178 6.54 -5.34 18.89
C GLN A 178 7.92 -5.98 18.71
N PHE A 179 8.87 -5.21 18.20
CA PHE A 179 10.25 -5.66 18.04
C PHE A 179 10.91 -5.99 19.38
N HIS A 180 10.78 -5.12 20.37
CA HIS A 180 11.33 -5.34 21.71
C HIS A 180 10.70 -6.57 22.37
N ASP A 181 9.41 -6.78 22.21
CA ASP A 181 8.73 -7.98 22.71
C ASP A 181 9.27 -9.25 22.03
N ALA A 182 9.49 -9.21 20.72
CA ALA A 182 10.06 -10.34 19.99
C ALA A 182 11.47 -10.68 20.47
N VAL A 183 12.32 -9.68 20.68
CA VAL A 183 13.67 -9.85 21.20
C VAL A 183 13.64 -10.46 22.61
N LYS A 184 12.77 -9.96 23.48
CA LYS A 184 12.61 -10.46 24.84
C LYS A 184 12.16 -11.92 24.86
N ASN A 185 11.19 -12.27 24.02
CA ASN A 185 10.60 -13.60 24.00
C ASN A 185 11.47 -14.64 23.29
N ASN A 186 12.25 -14.22 22.28
CA ASN A 186 13.13 -15.11 21.51
C ASN A 186 12.45 -16.45 21.15
N ALA A 187 11.22 -16.38 20.66
CA ALA A 187 10.36 -17.54 20.48
C ALA A 187 10.94 -18.63 19.57
N ALA A 188 11.70 -18.24 18.53
CA ALA A 188 12.31 -19.17 17.58
C ALA A 188 13.77 -19.51 17.89
N GLY A 189 14.36 -18.91 18.93
CA GLY A 189 15.75 -19.16 19.30
C GLY A 189 16.78 -18.61 18.32
N ARG A 190 16.44 -17.53 17.58
CA ARG A 190 17.26 -16.98 16.48
C ARG A 190 18.04 -15.72 16.85
N LEU A 191 17.97 -15.25 18.09
CA LEU A 191 18.61 -13.98 18.48
C LEU A 191 20.10 -13.92 18.19
N ASP A 192 20.83 -15.03 18.43
CA ASP A 192 22.27 -15.05 18.24
C ASP A 192 22.68 -14.82 16.78
N GLU A 193 21.81 -15.11 15.83
CA GLU A 193 22.05 -14.90 14.40
C GLU A 193 21.95 -13.44 13.97
N VAL A 194 21.27 -12.58 14.77
CA VAL A 194 20.86 -11.25 14.36
C VAL A 194 21.27 -10.13 15.33
N LYS A 195 22.21 -10.41 16.23
CA LYS A 195 22.67 -9.43 17.24
C LYS A 195 23.14 -8.12 16.62
N ASP A 196 23.90 -8.18 15.53
CA ASP A 196 24.39 -6.99 14.84
C ASP A 196 23.26 -6.15 14.25
N LEU A 197 22.26 -6.80 13.69
CA LEU A 197 21.07 -6.12 13.13
C LEU A 197 20.24 -5.47 14.24
N ILE A 198 20.08 -6.14 15.37
CA ILE A 198 19.38 -5.58 16.54
C ILE A 198 20.08 -4.31 17.00
N GLU A 199 21.41 -4.34 17.11
CA GLU A 199 22.21 -3.18 17.50
C GLU A 199 22.02 -2.01 16.53
N GLU A 200 22.04 -2.27 15.22
CA GLU A 200 21.82 -1.25 14.19
C GLU A 200 20.41 -0.64 14.25
N ILE A 201 19.41 -1.43 14.56
CA ILE A 201 18.04 -0.95 14.78
C ILE A 201 17.98 -0.05 15.99
N GLU A 202 18.57 -0.47 17.12
CA GLU A 202 18.55 0.31 18.36
C GLU A 202 19.27 1.65 18.23
N LYS A 203 20.35 1.73 17.45
CA LYS A 203 21.07 2.99 17.18
C LYS A 203 20.19 4.05 16.53
N ARG A 204 19.18 3.64 15.75
CA ARG A 204 18.32 4.53 14.97
C ARG A 204 16.96 4.77 15.59
N ALA A 205 16.60 4.04 16.63
CA ALA A 205 15.25 4.01 17.17
C ALA A 205 14.71 5.40 17.54
N GLU A 206 15.50 6.21 18.26
CA GLU A 206 15.06 7.54 18.69
C GLU A 206 14.79 8.47 17.49
N ALA A 207 15.73 8.50 16.54
CA ALA A 207 15.59 9.34 15.34
C ALA A 207 14.40 8.92 14.47
N MET A 208 14.03 7.64 14.48
CA MET A 208 12.95 7.11 13.67
C MET A 208 11.56 7.26 14.32
N CYS A 209 11.48 7.74 15.55
CA CYS A 209 10.22 8.03 16.25
C CYS A 209 9.81 9.51 16.18
N ILE A 210 10.48 10.31 15.38
CA ILE A 210 10.23 11.76 15.29
C ILE A 210 8.80 12.06 14.78
N GLN A 211 8.28 11.27 13.83
CA GLN A 211 6.96 11.48 13.24
C GLN A 211 5.87 11.47 14.30
N GLU A 212 5.82 10.45 15.13
CA GLU A 212 4.81 10.34 16.20
C GLU A 212 4.95 11.47 17.24
N ARG A 213 6.20 11.83 17.57
CA ARG A 213 6.46 12.94 18.49
C ARG A 213 5.96 14.28 17.94
N LEU A 214 6.26 14.56 16.67
CA LEU A 214 5.80 15.80 16.03
C LEU A 214 4.27 15.87 15.96
N TYR A 215 3.61 14.74 15.77
CA TYR A 215 2.15 14.69 15.83
C TYR A 215 1.63 15.06 17.21
N ARG A 216 2.20 14.48 18.28
CA ARG A 216 1.80 14.81 19.65
C ARG A 216 2.05 16.29 19.99
N GLU A 217 3.08 16.89 19.40
CA GLU A 217 3.41 18.30 19.56
C GLU A 217 2.56 19.24 18.69
N GLY A 218 1.66 18.71 17.88
CA GLY A 218 0.83 19.48 16.97
C GLY A 218 1.54 20.03 15.75
N LYS A 219 2.76 19.54 15.44
CA LYS A 219 3.58 20.00 14.31
C LYS A 219 3.34 19.22 13.03
N LEU A 220 2.82 18.00 13.11
CA LEU A 220 2.34 17.22 12.00
C LEU A 220 0.89 16.85 12.25
N LYS A 221 0.11 16.74 11.18
CA LYS A 221 -1.27 16.29 11.27
C LYS A 221 -1.47 15.02 10.46
N LYS A 222 -2.49 14.26 10.84
CA LYS A 222 -2.92 13.11 10.06
C LYS A 222 -3.79 13.58 8.89
N ARG A 223 -3.52 13.02 7.72
CA ARG A 223 -4.28 13.25 6.48
C ARG A 223 -4.82 11.92 5.99
N THR A 224 -5.72 11.94 5.04
CA THR A 224 -6.14 10.72 4.36
C THR A 224 -5.04 10.28 3.42
N ASN A 225 -4.43 9.14 3.70
CA ASN A 225 -3.31 8.57 2.95
C ASN A 225 -3.67 7.22 2.35
N HIS A 226 -2.97 6.85 1.30
CA HIS A 226 -3.10 5.53 0.68
C HIS A 226 -2.45 4.43 1.54
N CYS A 227 -1.27 4.69 2.08
CA CYS A 227 -0.46 3.81 2.92
C CYS A 227 0.13 2.58 2.23
N ASP A 228 -0.01 2.45 0.91
CA ASP A 228 0.62 1.38 0.11
C ASP A 228 0.88 1.89 -1.32
N THR A 229 1.80 2.81 -1.45
CA THR A 229 2.03 3.57 -2.69
C THR A 229 3.00 2.89 -3.66
N LYS A 230 3.03 1.57 -3.68
CA LYS A 230 3.77 0.81 -4.70
C LYS A 230 3.24 1.16 -6.09
N VAL A 231 4.13 1.17 -7.08
CA VAL A 231 3.75 1.48 -8.46
C VAL A 231 2.70 0.51 -9.02
N ASN A 232 2.68 -0.73 -8.56
CA ASN A 232 1.69 -1.70 -9.01
C ASN A 232 0.28 -1.44 -8.45
N ASN A 233 0.12 -0.46 -7.57
CA ASN A 233 -1.18 0.02 -7.10
C ASN A 233 -1.72 1.19 -7.93
N MET A 234 -1.20 1.34 -9.14
CA MET A 234 -1.72 2.27 -10.16
C MET A 234 -1.98 1.54 -11.45
N MET A 235 -3.09 1.88 -12.10
CA MET A 235 -3.37 1.42 -13.46
C MET A 235 -3.04 2.53 -14.44
N PHE A 236 -2.34 2.16 -15.50
CA PHE A 236 -1.94 3.05 -16.59
C PHE A 236 -2.73 2.71 -17.84
N ASP A 237 -3.06 3.72 -18.62
CA ASP A 237 -3.70 3.53 -19.92
C ASP A 237 -2.74 2.80 -20.87
N THR A 238 -3.21 1.74 -21.54
CA THR A 238 -2.36 0.93 -22.43
C THR A 238 -1.89 1.69 -23.68
N GLU A 239 -2.62 2.73 -24.10
CA GLU A 239 -2.30 3.50 -25.29
C GLU A 239 -1.41 4.71 -25.00
N THR A 240 -1.66 5.41 -23.89
CA THR A 240 -0.99 6.69 -23.58
C THR A 240 0.09 6.59 -22.51
N ASP A 241 0.17 5.50 -21.77
CA ASP A 241 1.02 5.32 -20.59
C ASP A 241 0.77 6.36 -19.48
N LYS A 242 -0.36 7.03 -19.50
CA LYS A 242 -0.77 7.93 -18.41
C LYS A 242 -1.50 7.17 -17.33
N VAL A 243 -1.38 7.64 -16.09
CA VAL A 243 -2.11 7.06 -14.97
C VAL A 243 -3.61 7.26 -15.17
N LEU A 244 -4.36 6.18 -15.00
CA LEU A 244 -5.82 6.18 -15.00
C LEU A 244 -6.36 6.24 -13.58
N CYS A 245 -5.91 5.32 -12.72
CA CYS A 245 -6.58 5.01 -11.47
C CYS A 245 -5.59 4.50 -10.42
N VAL A 246 -5.70 5.03 -9.22
CA VAL A 246 -5.07 4.46 -8.04
C VAL A 246 -5.96 3.35 -7.50
N ILE A 247 -5.40 2.19 -7.29
CA ILE A 247 -6.13 0.98 -6.85
C ILE A 247 -5.61 0.51 -5.48
N ASP A 248 -6.19 -0.58 -4.98
CA ASP A 248 -5.87 -1.18 -3.69
C ASP A 248 -6.07 -0.19 -2.54
N LEU A 249 -7.34 0.14 -2.30
CA LEU A 249 -7.72 1.17 -1.34
C LEU A 249 -7.93 0.65 0.08
N ASP A 250 -7.55 -0.59 0.36
CA ASP A 250 -7.79 -1.22 1.67
C ASP A 250 -7.03 -0.56 2.80
N THR A 251 -5.91 0.07 2.50
CA THR A 251 -5.08 0.77 3.49
C THR A 251 -5.29 2.29 3.49
N VAL A 252 -6.29 2.78 2.75
CA VAL A 252 -6.62 4.20 2.81
C VAL A 252 -7.22 4.53 4.18
N MET A 253 -6.46 5.29 4.96
CA MET A 253 -6.78 5.60 6.35
C MET A 253 -6.09 6.90 6.77
N PRO A 254 -6.45 7.46 7.95
CA PRO A 254 -5.70 8.58 8.50
C PRO A 254 -4.23 8.19 8.74
N GLY A 255 -3.32 9.04 8.29
CA GLY A 255 -1.88 8.81 8.43
C GLY A 255 -1.09 10.06 8.08
N PHE A 256 0.22 9.89 7.94
CA PHE A 256 1.12 11.01 7.63
C PHE A 256 1.55 10.93 6.17
N VAL A 257 1.66 12.09 5.52
CA VAL A 257 2.12 12.16 4.12
C VAL A 257 3.51 11.54 3.94
N LEU A 258 4.33 11.56 5.00
CA LEU A 258 5.65 10.95 4.99
C LEU A 258 5.59 9.44 4.69
N SER A 259 4.52 8.78 5.11
CA SER A 259 4.32 7.35 4.83
C SER A 259 4.12 7.09 3.34
N ASP A 260 3.34 7.92 2.67
CA ASP A 260 3.02 7.70 1.25
C ASP A 260 4.23 7.92 0.34
N ILE A 261 4.90 9.07 0.48
CA ILE A 261 6.12 9.30 -0.30
C ILE A 261 7.22 8.33 0.11
N GLY A 262 7.30 8.04 1.40
CA GLY A 262 8.30 7.13 1.95
C GLY A 262 8.18 5.72 1.39
N ASP A 263 6.97 5.22 1.26
CA ASP A 263 6.74 3.87 0.72
C ASP A 263 7.09 3.79 -0.77
N PHE A 264 6.81 4.86 -1.55
CA PHE A 264 7.25 4.90 -2.94
C PHE A 264 8.77 4.94 -3.06
N ILE A 265 9.44 5.75 -2.25
CA ILE A 265 10.91 5.79 -2.24
C ILE A 265 11.46 4.40 -1.95
N ARG A 266 10.93 3.73 -0.94
CA ARG A 266 11.35 2.40 -0.53
C ARG A 266 11.16 1.35 -1.63
N THR A 267 10.04 1.38 -2.33
CA THR A 267 9.69 0.35 -3.32
C THR A 267 10.10 0.72 -4.74
N GLY A 268 9.89 1.97 -5.15
CA GLY A 268 10.13 2.43 -6.52
C GLY A 268 11.54 2.93 -6.76
N ALA A 269 12.15 3.58 -5.77
CA ALA A 269 13.50 4.12 -5.89
C ALA A 269 14.59 3.16 -5.41
N ASN A 270 14.27 1.88 -5.25
CA ASN A 270 15.24 0.83 -4.95
C ASN A 270 15.72 0.20 -6.25
N THR A 271 17.03 0.14 -6.47
CA THR A 271 17.59 -0.51 -7.66
C THR A 271 17.52 -2.03 -7.61
N GLY A 272 17.36 -2.61 -6.41
CA GLY A 272 17.17 -4.04 -6.20
C GLY A 272 15.73 -4.36 -5.81
N ALA A 273 15.45 -5.64 -5.62
CA ALA A 273 14.17 -6.10 -5.09
C ALA A 273 14.15 -5.96 -3.56
N GLU A 274 12.96 -5.97 -2.99
CA GLU A 274 12.75 -5.93 -1.53
C GLU A 274 13.48 -7.08 -0.80
N ASP A 275 13.62 -8.21 -1.47
CA ASP A 275 14.26 -9.42 -0.97
C ASP A 275 15.51 -9.81 -1.76
N ASP A 276 16.21 -8.87 -2.33
CA ASP A 276 17.42 -9.14 -3.12
C ASP A 276 18.53 -9.65 -2.21
N ALA A 277 18.93 -10.90 -2.42
CA ALA A 277 20.01 -11.53 -1.65
C ALA A 277 21.38 -10.93 -1.99
N ASN A 278 21.55 -10.37 -3.20
CA ASN A 278 22.77 -9.68 -3.59
C ASN A 278 22.68 -8.21 -3.21
N LEU A 279 23.29 -7.85 -2.09
CA LEU A 279 23.22 -6.50 -1.54
C LEU A 279 23.88 -5.45 -2.45
N ASP A 280 24.78 -5.84 -3.35
CA ASP A 280 25.39 -4.91 -4.31
C ASP A 280 24.36 -4.34 -5.28
N ASN A 281 23.24 -5.04 -5.49
CA ASN A 281 22.14 -4.58 -6.34
C ASN A 281 21.26 -3.51 -5.64
N VAL A 282 21.37 -3.38 -4.33
CA VAL A 282 20.42 -2.60 -3.52
C VAL A 282 21.00 -1.23 -3.21
N ASN A 283 20.46 -0.20 -3.86
CA ASN A 283 20.81 1.20 -3.64
C ASN A 283 19.60 2.08 -3.94
N VAL A 284 19.60 3.30 -3.40
CA VAL A 284 18.59 4.29 -3.80
C VAL A 284 18.89 4.79 -5.21
N ASN A 285 17.86 4.86 -6.02
CA ASN A 285 17.92 5.51 -7.34
C ASN A 285 17.48 6.97 -7.20
N ILE A 286 18.45 7.88 -7.18
CA ILE A 286 18.18 9.31 -6.95
C ILE A 286 17.37 9.91 -8.10
N ASP A 287 17.56 9.48 -9.33
CA ASP A 287 16.78 9.99 -10.47
C ASP A 287 15.30 9.63 -10.33
N ILE A 288 15.00 8.44 -9.87
CA ILE A 288 13.61 8.01 -9.58
C ILE A 288 13.03 8.85 -8.43
N PHE A 289 13.78 9.05 -7.35
CA PHE A 289 13.36 9.90 -6.24
C PHE A 289 13.02 11.31 -6.73
N LYS A 290 13.92 11.93 -7.51
CA LYS A 290 13.73 13.30 -8.02
C LYS A 290 12.52 13.39 -8.94
N ALA A 291 12.37 12.45 -9.86
CA ALA A 291 11.25 12.45 -10.82
C ALA A 291 9.90 12.30 -10.10
N TYR A 292 9.81 11.35 -9.19
CA TYR A 292 8.58 11.16 -8.39
C TYR A 292 8.24 12.40 -7.57
N THR A 293 9.24 12.94 -6.89
CA THR A 293 9.06 14.11 -6.02
C THR A 293 8.60 15.34 -6.81
N ARG A 294 9.17 15.57 -8.01
CA ARG A 294 8.71 16.68 -8.89
C ARG A 294 7.23 16.52 -9.22
N GLY A 295 6.84 15.33 -9.67
CA GLY A 295 5.43 15.06 -9.99
C GLY A 295 4.52 15.21 -8.78
N TYR A 296 4.94 14.64 -7.66
CA TYR A 296 4.19 14.72 -6.41
C TYR A 296 3.98 16.18 -5.96
N MET A 297 5.04 16.98 -5.97
CA MET A 297 4.99 18.38 -5.52
C MET A 297 4.15 19.27 -6.43
N GLU A 298 4.02 18.97 -7.71
CA GLU A 298 3.11 19.71 -8.60
C GLU A 298 1.67 19.72 -8.07
N LYS A 299 1.25 18.64 -7.45
CA LYS A 299 -0.11 18.47 -6.93
C LYS A 299 -0.19 18.70 -5.41
N ALA A 300 0.80 18.27 -4.67
CA ALA A 300 0.77 18.23 -3.23
C ALA A 300 1.19 19.56 -2.59
N LYS A 301 1.95 20.41 -3.29
CA LYS A 301 2.40 21.70 -2.75
C LYS A 301 1.25 22.55 -2.22
N SER A 302 0.08 22.47 -2.85
CA SER A 302 -1.09 23.28 -2.49
C SER A 302 -1.63 23.01 -1.09
N PHE A 303 -1.41 21.81 -0.53
CA PHE A 303 -1.94 21.46 0.79
C PHE A 303 -0.87 21.14 1.84
N LEU A 304 0.38 20.88 1.44
CA LEU A 304 1.44 20.53 2.38
C LEU A 304 1.96 21.73 3.16
N THR A 305 2.31 21.50 4.43
CA THR A 305 3.02 22.47 5.25
C THR A 305 4.51 22.47 4.94
N PRO A 306 5.26 23.56 5.25
CA PRO A 306 6.72 23.55 5.11
C PRO A 306 7.39 22.41 5.91
N MET A 307 6.90 22.09 7.10
CA MET A 307 7.42 21.00 7.92
C MET A 307 7.29 19.64 7.18
N GLU A 308 6.14 19.38 6.58
CA GLU A 308 5.90 18.18 5.81
C GLU A 308 6.85 18.10 4.61
N ILE A 309 6.98 19.19 3.84
CA ILE A 309 7.87 19.23 2.67
C ILE A 309 9.31 18.93 3.07
N LYS A 310 9.79 19.56 4.13
CA LYS A 310 11.16 19.37 4.64
C LYS A 310 11.42 17.90 5.01
N LEU A 311 10.43 17.21 5.56
CA LEU A 311 10.56 15.84 6.07
C LEU A 311 10.30 14.75 5.04
N LEU A 312 9.92 15.08 3.80
CA LEU A 312 9.61 14.05 2.81
C LEU A 312 10.75 13.03 2.59
N PRO A 313 12.02 13.44 2.45
CA PRO A 313 13.11 12.45 2.34
C PRO A 313 13.27 11.58 3.59
N TYR A 314 13.07 12.14 4.77
CA TYR A 314 13.03 11.39 6.02
C TYR A 314 11.98 10.27 5.95
N GLY A 315 10.84 10.51 5.31
CA GLY A 315 9.81 9.49 5.09
C GLY A 315 10.36 8.24 4.41
N GLY A 316 11.24 8.38 3.44
CA GLY A 316 11.90 7.24 2.79
C GLY A 316 12.73 6.42 3.76
N ARG A 317 13.53 7.09 4.59
CA ARG A 317 14.31 6.43 5.63
C ARG A 317 13.40 5.76 6.67
N LEU A 318 12.35 6.45 7.09
CA LEU A 318 11.42 5.94 8.10
C LEU A 318 10.71 4.67 7.62
N LEU A 319 10.13 4.67 6.43
CA LEU A 319 9.42 3.50 5.91
C LEU A 319 10.37 2.33 5.65
N THR A 320 11.58 2.59 5.19
CA THR A 320 12.59 1.56 4.97
C THR A 320 13.07 0.97 6.32
N TYR A 321 13.30 1.81 7.31
CA TYR A 321 13.60 1.37 8.66
C TYR A 321 12.46 0.55 9.26
N MET A 322 11.24 1.03 9.13
CA MET A 322 10.05 0.34 9.65
C MET A 322 9.92 -1.06 9.04
N GLN A 323 10.13 -1.18 7.74
CA GLN A 323 10.04 -2.48 7.08
C GLN A 323 11.19 -3.41 7.48
N THR A 324 12.39 -2.87 7.66
CA THR A 324 13.53 -3.61 8.21
C THR A 324 13.16 -4.19 9.59
N VAL A 325 12.63 -3.36 10.47
CA VAL A 325 12.20 -3.76 11.81
C VAL A 325 11.11 -4.83 11.75
N ARG A 326 10.13 -4.66 10.87
CA ARG A 326 9.02 -5.61 10.74
C ARG A 326 9.48 -6.99 10.23
N PHE A 327 10.34 -7.03 9.22
CA PHE A 327 10.88 -8.29 8.72
C PHE A 327 11.75 -8.99 9.77
N LEU A 328 12.56 -8.23 10.49
CA LEU A 328 13.39 -8.80 11.55
C LEU A 328 12.55 -9.30 12.74
N THR A 329 11.52 -8.55 13.11
CA THR A 329 10.56 -8.95 14.15
C THR A 329 9.95 -10.31 13.79
N ASP A 330 9.50 -10.47 12.55
CA ASP A 330 8.89 -11.71 12.10
C ASP A 330 9.90 -12.86 12.05
N TYR A 331 11.13 -12.60 11.63
CA TYR A 331 12.19 -13.62 11.67
C TYR A 331 12.46 -14.10 13.10
N ILE A 332 12.58 -13.18 14.03
CA ILE A 332 12.79 -13.49 15.45
C ILE A 332 11.62 -14.29 16.03
N ASN A 333 10.40 -13.97 15.62
CA ASN A 333 9.18 -14.67 16.06
C ASN A 333 8.94 -16.02 15.37
N GLY A 334 9.73 -16.40 14.37
CA GLY A 334 9.62 -17.68 13.69
C GLY A 334 8.76 -17.65 12.43
N ASP A 335 8.70 -16.53 11.74
CA ASP A 335 8.02 -16.38 10.43
C ASP A 335 6.49 -16.59 10.52
N THR A 336 5.86 -15.90 11.46
CA THR A 336 4.43 -16.07 11.74
C THR A 336 3.53 -15.11 10.98
N TYR A 337 4.08 -14.03 10.42
CA TYR A 337 3.29 -12.98 9.78
C TYR A 337 3.42 -12.98 8.25
N TYR A 338 4.64 -12.86 7.72
CA TYR A 338 4.85 -12.79 6.27
C TYR A 338 4.96 -14.17 5.64
N LYS A 339 4.44 -14.27 4.41
CA LYS A 339 4.64 -15.47 3.59
C LYS A 339 6.12 -15.59 3.22
N ILE A 340 6.69 -16.77 3.44
CA ILE A 340 8.09 -17.04 3.11
C ILE A 340 8.17 -18.16 2.08
N HIS A 341 9.24 -18.13 1.26
CA HIS A 341 9.55 -19.13 0.25
C HIS A 341 10.80 -19.96 0.61
N SER A 342 11.50 -19.57 1.67
CA SER A 342 12.67 -20.26 2.18
C SER A 342 12.81 -20.00 3.69
N PRO A 343 13.57 -20.83 4.43
CA PRO A 343 13.69 -20.67 5.89
C PRO A 343 14.30 -19.34 6.35
N LYS A 344 15.10 -18.69 5.49
CA LYS A 344 15.76 -17.41 5.81
C LYS A 344 15.20 -16.23 5.02
N HIS A 345 14.04 -16.37 4.42
CA HIS A 345 13.48 -15.34 3.55
C HIS A 345 13.32 -14.00 4.27
N ASN A 346 12.78 -13.99 5.49
CA ASN A 346 12.65 -12.77 6.28
C ASN A 346 14.01 -12.16 6.68
N LEU A 347 15.03 -12.98 6.89
CA LEU A 347 16.38 -12.49 7.14
C LEU A 347 16.96 -11.83 5.89
N ILE A 348 16.77 -12.44 4.72
CA ILE A 348 17.18 -11.87 3.42
C ILE A 348 16.48 -10.52 3.20
N ARG A 349 15.18 -10.46 3.44
CA ARG A 349 14.39 -9.23 3.35
C ARG A 349 14.92 -8.15 4.30
N THR A 350 15.21 -8.51 5.52
CA THR A 350 15.77 -7.59 6.54
C THR A 350 17.07 -6.98 6.06
N LYS A 351 17.99 -7.81 5.57
CA LYS A 351 19.31 -7.35 5.10
C LYS A 351 19.18 -6.46 3.85
N ALA A 352 18.30 -6.80 2.93
CA ALA A 352 18.05 -6.00 1.74
C ALA A 352 17.48 -4.62 2.09
N GLN A 353 16.49 -4.56 2.97
CA GLN A 353 15.92 -3.29 3.42
C GLN A 353 16.91 -2.47 4.24
N PHE A 354 17.70 -3.10 5.08
CA PHE A 354 18.74 -2.42 5.82
C PHE A 354 19.80 -1.82 4.90
N LYS A 355 20.20 -2.53 3.86
CA LYS A 355 21.13 -2.00 2.84
C LYS A 355 20.55 -0.78 2.14
N LEU A 356 19.28 -0.81 1.79
CA LEU A 356 18.59 0.35 1.22
C LEU A 356 18.58 1.53 2.19
N LEU A 357 18.31 1.28 3.47
CA LEU A 357 18.36 2.31 4.50
C LEU A 357 19.73 2.98 4.56
N GLN A 358 20.80 2.19 4.55
CA GLN A 358 22.16 2.73 4.57
C GLN A 358 22.44 3.59 3.33
N SER A 359 21.96 3.18 2.15
CA SER A 359 22.06 3.97 0.93
C SER A 359 21.29 5.29 1.03
N LEU A 360 20.08 5.26 1.57
CA LEU A 360 19.28 6.47 1.82
C LEU A 360 19.98 7.40 2.81
N GLU A 361 20.59 6.87 3.86
CA GLU A 361 21.35 7.67 4.80
C GLU A 361 22.57 8.35 4.15
N ALA A 362 23.27 7.62 3.29
CA ALA A 362 24.41 8.16 2.57
C ALA A 362 24.03 9.29 1.58
N HIS A 363 22.80 9.30 1.09
CA HIS A 363 22.28 10.29 0.14
C HIS A 363 21.35 11.32 0.81
N ALA A 364 21.24 11.30 2.15
CA ALA A 364 20.27 12.14 2.87
C ALA A 364 20.47 13.64 2.59
N ASP A 365 21.71 14.12 2.60
CA ASP A 365 22.00 15.55 2.36
C ASP A 365 21.60 15.98 0.94
N GLU A 366 21.88 15.14 -0.06
CA GLU A 366 21.49 15.40 -1.45
C GLU A 366 19.95 15.43 -1.60
N MET A 367 19.26 14.48 -0.96
CA MET A 367 17.80 14.41 -1.03
C MET A 367 17.17 15.58 -0.30
N ASP A 368 17.68 15.95 0.86
CA ASP A 368 17.21 17.12 1.62
C ASP A 368 17.42 18.42 0.85
N ALA A 369 18.60 18.59 0.23
CA ALA A 369 18.90 19.76 -0.59
C ALA A 369 17.95 19.89 -1.78
N PHE A 370 17.56 18.77 -2.39
CA PHE A 370 16.58 18.77 -3.48
C PHE A 370 15.23 19.38 -3.07
N MET A 371 14.81 19.15 -1.81
CA MET A 371 13.55 19.68 -1.33
C MET A 371 13.55 21.19 -1.19
N SER A 372 14.70 21.82 -1.14
CA SER A 372 14.82 23.29 -0.97
C SER A 372 14.15 24.08 -2.11
N GLU A 373 13.94 23.48 -3.28
CA GLU A 373 13.18 24.11 -4.39
C GLU A 373 11.77 24.54 -3.97
N TRP A 374 11.17 23.87 -2.99
CA TRP A 374 9.78 24.08 -2.57
C TRP A 374 9.67 24.73 -1.19
N LEU A 375 10.79 25.10 -0.61
CA LEU A 375 10.87 25.81 0.66
C LEU A 375 11.32 27.28 0.46
#